data_57e79855a3f81734ed61534b9638524b
#
_entry.id   57e79855a3f81734ed61534b9638524b
#
_cell.length_a   1.000
_cell.length_b   1.000
_cell.length_c   1.000
_cell.angle_alpha   90.00
_cell.angle_beta   90.00
_cell.angle_gamma   90.00
#
_symmetry.space_group_name_H-M   'P 1'
#
loop_
_entity.id
_entity.type
_entity.pdbx_description
1 polymer ?
#
loop_
_entity_poly.entity_id
_entity_poly.type
_entity_poly.pdbx_seq_one_letter_code
_entity_poly.pdbx_strand_id
1 'polypeptide(L)'
;MSTRWQIAARLSGGRCGCIYVHFDGYPEHALRTLQAAYTDQKISDQLIALGDCRSVGVRIEECDTFSGREGEKWEDIKPTYGDDLKAVADVHRHGDENYRYTWDGRQWAMEQL
;
A
#
# COMPACT_ATOMS: atom_id res chain seq x y z
N MET A 1 -1.40 -6.56 -18.83
CA MET A 1 -2.40 -6.91 -17.82
C MET A 1 -1.95 -6.41 -16.46
N SER A 2 -2.83 -5.77 -15.72
CA SER A 2 -2.46 -5.23 -14.42
C SER A 2 -2.60 -6.27 -13.33
N THR A 3 -1.61 -6.35 -12.45
CA THR A 3 -1.67 -7.14 -11.24
C THR A 3 -1.94 -6.20 -10.08
N ARG A 4 -3.12 -6.27 -9.51
CA ARG A 4 -3.57 -5.36 -8.46
C ARG A 4 -3.18 -5.89 -7.09
N TRP A 5 -2.93 -4.99 -6.16
CA TRP A 5 -2.39 -5.37 -4.87
C TRP A 5 -2.75 -4.36 -3.77
N GLN A 6 -2.47 -4.78 -2.54
CA GLN A 6 -2.63 -3.94 -1.36
C GLN A 6 -1.32 -3.81 -0.62
N ILE A 7 -1.13 -2.67 0.01
CA ILE A 7 -0.05 -2.46 0.97
C ILE A 7 -0.72 -2.19 2.32
N ALA A 8 -0.47 -3.08 3.27
CA ALA A 8 -0.94 -2.92 4.64
C ALA A 8 0.28 -2.76 5.54
N ALA A 9 0.24 -1.82 6.47
CA ALA A 9 1.43 -1.50 7.27
C ALA A 9 1.08 -1.14 8.70
N ARG A 10 1.93 -1.61 9.63
CA ARG A 10 1.96 -1.06 10.98
C ARG A 10 2.65 0.28 10.91
N LEU A 11 2.00 1.29 11.49
CA LEU A 11 2.45 2.67 11.42
C LEU A 11 3.05 3.09 12.74
N SER A 12 3.74 4.22 12.74
CA SER A 12 4.21 4.85 13.97
C SER A 12 3.02 5.12 14.88
N GLY A 13 3.20 4.93 16.17
CA GLY A 13 2.13 5.12 17.15
C GLY A 13 1.22 3.92 17.34
N GLY A 14 1.51 2.79 16.68
CA GLY A 14 0.77 1.54 16.87
C GLY A 14 -0.49 1.38 16.04
N ARG A 15 -0.83 2.36 15.20
CA ARG A 15 -1.95 2.22 14.26
C ARG A 15 -1.54 1.42 13.04
N CYS A 16 -2.51 0.98 12.29
CA CYS A 16 -2.31 0.28 11.03
C CYS A 16 -3.02 1.03 9.91
N GLY A 17 -2.50 0.89 8.69
CA GLY A 17 -3.12 1.51 7.53
C GLY A 17 -2.99 0.63 6.31
N CYS A 18 -3.86 0.84 5.33
CA CYS A 18 -3.83 0.09 4.07
C CYS A 18 -4.19 0.99 2.90
N ILE A 19 -3.51 0.76 1.79
CA ILE A 19 -3.82 1.40 0.51
C ILE A 19 -3.92 0.36 -0.58
N TYR A 20 -4.54 0.74 -1.70
CA TYR A 20 -4.69 -0.07 -2.90
C TYR A 20 -3.69 0.41 -3.96
N VAL A 21 -3.12 -0.52 -4.73
CA VAL A 21 -2.25 -0.20 -5.85
C VAL A 21 -2.73 -0.95 -7.10
N HIS A 22 -2.81 -0.22 -8.21
CA HIS A 22 -3.45 -0.72 -9.43
C HIS A 22 -2.53 -1.56 -10.32
N PHE A 23 -1.25 -1.20 -10.44
CA PHE A 23 -0.31 -1.82 -11.38
C PHE A 23 0.87 -2.48 -10.69
N ASP A 24 1.42 -3.51 -11.34
CA ASP A 24 2.74 -4.09 -11.04
C ASP A 24 2.83 -4.77 -9.68
N GLY A 25 1.74 -5.45 -9.27
CA GLY A 25 1.66 -6.11 -7.97
C GLY A 25 2.37 -7.45 -7.88
N TYR A 26 2.92 -7.96 -8.97
CA TYR A 26 3.60 -9.26 -8.95
C TYR A 26 4.88 -9.19 -8.10
N PRO A 27 5.24 -10.30 -7.40
CA PRO A 27 6.32 -10.25 -6.40
C PRO A 27 7.68 -9.81 -6.94
N GLU A 28 8.00 -10.14 -8.19
CA GLU A 28 9.27 -9.78 -8.81
C GLU A 28 9.48 -8.27 -8.89
N HIS A 29 8.38 -7.51 -8.87
CA HIS A 29 8.45 -6.06 -8.83
C HIS A 29 8.05 -5.51 -7.46
N ALA A 30 6.84 -5.84 -6.99
CA ALA A 30 6.28 -5.22 -5.80
C ALA A 30 7.06 -5.56 -4.53
N LEU A 31 7.28 -6.85 -4.28
CA LEU A 31 8.01 -7.26 -3.08
C LEU A 31 9.45 -6.78 -3.12
N ARG A 32 10.08 -6.86 -4.28
CA ARG A 32 11.45 -6.39 -4.46
C ARG A 32 11.58 -4.89 -4.19
N THR A 33 10.65 -4.09 -4.72
CA THR A 33 10.64 -2.65 -4.50
C THR A 33 10.44 -2.32 -3.03
N LEU A 34 9.48 -2.97 -2.37
CA LEU A 34 9.21 -2.73 -0.95
C LEU A 34 10.39 -3.11 -0.08
N GLN A 35 11.01 -4.27 -0.34
CA GLN A 35 12.16 -4.73 0.43
C GLN A 35 13.41 -3.89 0.20
N ALA A 36 13.55 -3.29 -0.97
CA ALA A 36 14.70 -2.46 -1.29
C ALA A 36 14.59 -1.04 -0.78
N ALA A 37 13.39 -0.46 -0.82
CA ALA A 37 13.21 0.99 -0.64
C ALA A 37 12.36 1.38 0.57
N TYR A 38 11.56 0.47 1.12
CA TYR A 38 10.56 0.80 2.14
C TYR A 38 10.77 0.02 3.44
N THR A 39 12.02 -0.08 3.88
CA THR A 39 12.37 -0.84 5.09
C THR A 39 12.54 0.04 6.32
N ASP A 40 12.20 1.31 6.22
CA ASP A 40 12.22 2.27 7.32
C ASP A 40 10.78 2.61 7.69
N GLN A 41 10.48 2.62 8.99
CA GLN A 41 9.15 2.92 9.50
C GLN A 41 8.63 4.26 9.00
N LYS A 42 9.47 5.29 9.02
CA LYS A 42 9.05 6.63 8.59
C LYS A 42 8.64 6.66 7.12
N ILE A 43 9.38 5.97 6.27
CA ILE A 43 9.08 5.90 4.84
C ILE A 43 7.81 5.07 4.60
N SER A 44 7.62 3.99 5.37
CA SER A 44 6.39 3.19 5.27
C SER A 44 5.17 3.99 5.69
N ASP A 45 5.29 4.81 6.73
CA ASP A 45 4.23 5.74 7.13
C ASP A 45 3.87 6.70 5.99
N GLN A 46 4.89 7.25 5.32
CA GLN A 46 4.69 8.17 4.20
C GLN A 46 4.02 7.49 3.01
N LEU A 47 4.38 6.25 2.74
CA LEU A 47 3.78 5.48 1.65
C LEU A 47 2.28 5.31 1.86
N ILE A 48 1.87 4.89 3.04
CA ILE A 48 0.45 4.72 3.36
C ILE A 48 -0.29 6.06 3.27
N ALA A 49 0.32 7.14 3.73
CA ALA A 49 -0.31 8.46 3.74
C ALA A 49 -0.61 8.99 2.33
N LEU A 50 0.01 8.42 1.29
CA LEU A 50 -0.28 8.82 -0.09
C LEU A 50 -1.71 8.46 -0.52
N GLY A 51 -2.32 7.48 0.12
CA GLY A 51 -3.58 6.91 -0.33
C GLY A 51 -3.36 5.94 -1.50
N ASP A 52 -4.44 5.61 -2.20
CA ASP A 52 -4.38 4.66 -3.30
C ASP A 52 -3.46 5.17 -4.41
N CYS A 53 -2.68 4.26 -4.98
CA CYS A 53 -1.71 4.56 -6.02
C CYS A 53 -2.01 3.77 -7.28
N ARG A 54 -1.61 4.31 -8.42
CA ARG A 54 -1.58 3.54 -9.67
C ARG A 54 -0.35 2.66 -9.72
N SER A 55 0.78 3.18 -9.26
CA SER A 55 2.03 2.42 -9.19
C SER A 55 2.90 2.96 -8.05
N VAL A 56 3.84 2.13 -7.58
CA VAL A 56 4.76 2.49 -6.50
C VAL A 56 6.19 2.44 -7.05
N GLY A 57 6.89 3.56 -6.93
CA GLY A 57 8.29 3.67 -7.31
C GLY A 57 9.22 3.44 -6.12
N VAL A 58 10.52 3.55 -6.37
CA VAL A 58 11.53 3.36 -5.32
C VAL A 58 11.66 4.55 -4.38
N ARG A 59 11.00 5.67 -4.72
CA ARG A 59 10.92 6.86 -3.87
C ARG A 59 9.47 7.29 -3.76
N ILE A 60 9.14 7.96 -2.65
CA ILE A 60 7.78 8.48 -2.43
C ILE A 60 7.34 9.37 -3.60
N GLU A 61 8.21 10.27 -4.06
CA GLU A 61 7.88 11.20 -5.13
C GLU A 61 7.75 10.53 -6.50
N GLU A 62 8.18 9.30 -6.63
CA GLU A 62 8.03 8.52 -7.87
C GLU A 62 6.76 7.68 -7.88
N CYS A 63 6.03 7.66 -6.78
CA CYS A 63 4.75 6.94 -6.73
C CYS A 63 3.70 7.70 -7.52
N ASP A 64 2.98 6.99 -8.38
CA ASP A 64 1.91 7.57 -9.18
C ASP A 64 0.60 7.39 -8.41
N THR A 65 0.14 8.45 -7.75
CA THR A 65 -1.03 8.41 -6.88
C THR A 65 -2.29 8.76 -7.66
N PHE A 66 -3.44 8.33 -7.15
CA PHE A 66 -4.73 8.82 -7.65
C PHE A 66 -5.03 10.22 -7.16
N SER A 67 -4.42 10.65 -6.05
CA SER A 67 -4.63 11.97 -5.47
C SER A 67 -4.27 13.08 -6.47
N GLY A 68 -5.14 14.09 -6.57
CA GLY A 68 -4.93 15.21 -7.46
C GLY A 68 -5.30 14.97 -8.91
N ARG A 69 -5.74 13.76 -9.27
CA ARG A 69 -6.19 13.48 -10.63
C ARG A 69 -7.61 13.97 -10.83
N GLU A 70 -7.92 14.40 -12.04
CA GLU A 70 -9.25 14.85 -12.40
C GLU A 70 -10.28 13.75 -12.15
N GLY A 71 -11.37 14.10 -11.49
CA GLY A 71 -12.45 13.16 -11.17
C GLY A 71 -12.23 12.35 -9.92
N GLU A 72 -11.04 12.39 -9.32
CA GLU A 72 -10.76 11.64 -8.11
C GLU A 72 -11.02 12.49 -6.86
N LYS A 73 -11.70 11.90 -5.89
CA LYS A 73 -11.98 12.54 -4.60
C LYS A 73 -11.17 11.82 -3.53
N TRP A 74 -10.57 12.59 -2.62
CA TRP A 74 -9.77 12.02 -1.53
C TRP A 74 -10.55 10.97 -0.74
N GLU A 75 -11.86 11.21 -0.52
CA GLU A 75 -12.70 10.26 0.22
C GLU A 75 -12.71 8.85 -0.40
N ASP A 76 -12.53 8.76 -1.72
CA ASP A 76 -12.58 7.49 -2.45
C ASP A 76 -11.23 6.79 -2.52
N ILE A 77 -10.14 7.51 -2.27
CA ILE A 77 -8.77 6.97 -2.44
C ILE A 77 -7.93 7.06 -1.17
N LYS A 78 -8.47 7.59 -0.09
CA LYS A 78 -7.73 7.72 1.16
C LYS A 78 -7.43 6.36 1.77
N PRO A 79 -6.38 6.26 2.61
CA PRO A 79 -6.08 5.00 3.30
C PRO A 79 -7.19 4.62 4.28
N THR A 80 -7.31 3.33 4.56
CA THR A 80 -8.08 2.87 5.72
C THR A 80 -7.12 2.76 6.90
N TYR A 81 -7.50 3.33 8.04
CA TYR A 81 -6.72 3.27 9.28
C TYR A 81 -7.50 2.52 10.35
N GLY A 82 -6.78 1.89 11.26
CA GLY A 82 -7.39 1.18 12.38
C GLY A 82 -6.33 0.55 13.28
N ASP A 83 -6.77 -0.27 14.23
CA ASP A 83 -5.87 -0.87 15.21
C ASP A 83 -5.42 -2.27 14.83
N ASP A 84 -6.17 -2.95 13.97
CA ASP A 84 -5.86 -4.31 13.57
C ASP A 84 -5.47 -4.37 12.09
N LEU A 85 -4.28 -4.89 11.83
CA LEU A 85 -3.67 -4.90 10.50
C LEU A 85 -4.52 -5.67 9.49
N LYS A 86 -5.00 -6.85 9.86
CA LYS A 86 -5.83 -7.66 8.97
C LYS A 86 -7.17 -7.00 8.71
N ALA A 87 -7.77 -6.42 9.74
CA ALA A 87 -9.07 -5.78 9.61
C ALA A 87 -9.02 -4.57 8.67
N VAL A 88 -8.01 -3.71 8.78
CA VAL A 88 -7.91 -2.56 7.87
C VAL A 88 -7.67 -3.00 6.44
N ALA A 89 -6.91 -4.07 6.23
CA ALA A 89 -6.66 -4.59 4.89
C ALA A 89 -7.94 -5.18 4.28
N ASP A 90 -8.71 -5.93 5.06
CA ASP A 90 -9.97 -6.50 4.60
C ASP A 90 -10.99 -5.41 4.26
N VAL A 91 -11.07 -4.35 5.07
CA VAL A 91 -11.97 -3.22 4.82
C VAL A 91 -11.57 -2.49 3.53
N HIS A 92 -10.28 -2.31 3.29
CA HIS A 92 -9.78 -1.56 2.12
C HIS A 92 -9.77 -2.40 0.84
N ARG A 93 -10.15 -3.66 0.91
CA ARG A 93 -10.08 -4.55 -0.24
C ARG A 93 -11.14 -4.21 -1.28
N HIS A 94 -10.70 -4.07 -2.54
CA HIS A 94 -11.59 -3.81 -3.68
C HIS A 94 -12.20 -5.10 -4.22
N GLY A 95 -11.56 -6.25 -3.98
CA GLY A 95 -12.04 -7.55 -4.43
C GLY A 95 -11.32 -8.12 -5.64
N ASP A 96 -10.47 -7.33 -6.27
CA ASP A 96 -9.72 -7.73 -7.46
C ASP A 96 -8.21 -7.77 -7.26
N GLU A 97 -7.75 -7.59 -6.04
CA GLU A 97 -6.32 -7.67 -5.73
C GLU A 97 -5.84 -9.11 -5.79
N ASN A 98 -4.64 -9.29 -6.36
CA ASN A 98 -3.99 -10.59 -6.46
C ASN A 98 -3.07 -10.85 -5.28
N TYR A 99 -2.51 -9.80 -4.68
CA TYR A 99 -1.52 -9.91 -3.61
C TYR A 99 -1.75 -8.85 -2.55
N ARG A 100 -1.35 -9.19 -1.33
CA ARG A 100 -1.28 -8.25 -0.22
C ARG A 100 0.13 -8.29 0.34
N TYR A 101 0.77 -7.14 0.47
CA TYR A 101 2.09 -7.01 1.06
C TYR A 101 1.95 -6.28 2.39
N THR A 102 2.52 -6.86 3.44
CA THR A 102 2.33 -6.38 4.81
C THR A 102 3.66 -6.02 5.45
N TRP A 103 3.73 -4.79 5.96
CA TRP A 103 4.84 -4.30 6.78
C TRP A 103 4.46 -4.49 8.25
N ASP A 104 5.23 -5.33 8.97
CA ASP A 104 4.96 -5.63 10.37
C ASP A 104 5.72 -4.73 11.33
N GLY A 105 6.44 -3.74 10.82
CA GLY A 105 7.32 -2.87 11.60
C GLY A 105 8.78 -3.24 11.45
N ARG A 106 9.08 -4.39 10.84
CA ARG A 106 10.45 -4.89 10.66
C ARG A 106 10.72 -5.39 9.26
N GLN A 107 9.76 -6.04 8.64
CA GLN A 107 9.95 -6.67 7.35
C GLN A 107 8.64 -6.75 6.58
N TRP A 108 8.78 -6.98 5.28
CA TRP A 108 7.65 -7.18 4.38
C TRP A 108 7.35 -8.66 4.23
N ALA A 109 6.07 -8.99 4.24
CA ALA A 109 5.58 -10.33 3.95
C ALA A 109 4.57 -10.25 2.82
N MET A 110 4.47 -11.31 2.03
CA MET A 110 3.57 -11.37 0.88
C MET A 110 2.51 -12.44 1.13
N GLU A 111 1.27 -12.11 0.75
CA GLU A 111 0.15 -13.03 0.78
C GLU A 111 -0.53 -13.00 -0.58
N GLN A 112 -0.77 -14.16 -1.17
CA GLN A 112 -1.54 -14.26 -2.40
C GLN A 112 -3.03 -14.32 -2.04
N LEU A 113 -3.80 -13.46 -2.65
CA LEU A 113 -5.25 -13.34 -2.36
C LEU A 113 -6.11 -14.17 -3.29
#